data_ec735a2184dc4aa014f10e1b728c37be
#
_entry.id   ec735a2184dc4aa014f10e1b728c37be
#
_cell.length_a   1.000
_cell.length_b   1.000
_cell.length_c   1.000
_cell.angle_alpha   90.00
_cell.angle_beta   90.00
_cell.angle_gamma   90.00
#
_symmetry.space_group_name_H-M   'P 1'
#
loop_
_entity.id
_entity.type
_entity.pdbx_description
1 polymer ?
#
loop_
_entity_poly.entity_id
_entity_poly.type
_entity_poly.pdbx_seq_one_letter_code
_entity_poly.pdbx_strand_id
1 'polypeptide(L)'
;NYIYNAHRLPDDPMMLQLWGLRNIGQKESAGKVGVAGTDISMEQAWDIETGSDKMLVAVIDTGVDFSHPDLVDNLWTNEAELNGKPDVDDDNNGVVDDIHGFNAITGKGNAEDDQGHGSHCAGTIGAKGNDGKGIVGVNWNVKIMAVKFLSASGSGTLENALKSIDYATKMGAKVMSNSWGGGAFSQTLMDAIKRSNEARAILIAAAGKDRKDNEKNTSEA
;
A
#
# COMPACT_ATOMS: atom_id res chain seq x y z
N ASN A 1 -15.52 19.10 -32.37
CA ASN A 1 -16.26 17.87 -32.11
C ASN A 1 -15.64 17.22 -30.86
N TYR A 2 -16.39 17.25 -29.76
CA TYR A 2 -16.02 16.50 -28.56
C TYR A 2 -16.53 15.07 -28.72
N ILE A 3 -15.63 14.10 -28.59
CA ILE A 3 -16.01 12.68 -28.53
C ILE A 3 -16.23 12.39 -27.04
N TYR A 4 -17.47 12.06 -26.69
CA TYR A 4 -17.80 11.57 -25.36
C TYR A 4 -17.63 10.05 -25.38
N ASN A 5 -16.68 9.55 -24.63
CA ASN A 5 -16.54 8.11 -24.35
C ASN A 5 -17.30 7.79 -23.05
N ALA A 6 -17.88 6.60 -22.99
CA ALA A 6 -18.35 6.08 -21.70
C ALA A 6 -17.12 5.86 -20.80
N HIS A 7 -17.16 6.33 -19.56
CA HIS A 7 -16.10 6.10 -18.59
C HIS A 7 -15.89 4.60 -18.37
N ARG A 8 -14.63 4.20 -18.21
CA ARG A 8 -14.28 2.83 -17.86
C ARG A 8 -14.62 2.61 -16.39
N LEU A 9 -15.68 1.83 -16.14
CA LEU A 9 -16.02 1.36 -14.80
C LEU A 9 -15.61 -0.11 -14.67
N PRO A 10 -15.03 -0.50 -13.55
CA PRO A 10 -14.76 -1.91 -13.25
C PRO A 10 -16.07 -2.65 -12.98
N ASP A 11 -16.06 -3.97 -13.18
CA ASP A 11 -17.22 -4.84 -12.96
C ASP A 11 -17.29 -5.44 -11.55
N ASP A 12 -16.44 -4.96 -10.66
CA ASP A 12 -16.31 -5.41 -9.28
C ASP A 12 -17.58 -5.08 -8.49
N PRO A 13 -18.19 -6.07 -7.83
CA PRO A 13 -19.55 -5.95 -7.30
C PRO A 13 -19.69 -4.92 -6.16
N MET A 14 -18.60 -4.60 -5.46
CA MET A 14 -18.62 -3.62 -4.38
C MET A 14 -18.19 -2.21 -4.81
N MET A 15 -17.97 -1.96 -6.11
CA MET A 15 -17.55 -0.65 -6.64
C MET A 15 -18.44 0.51 -6.14
N LEU A 16 -19.74 0.30 -6.07
CA LEU A 16 -20.70 1.34 -5.60
C LEU A 16 -20.57 1.68 -4.10
N GLN A 17 -19.82 0.91 -3.33
CA GLN A 17 -19.54 1.20 -1.92
C GLN A 17 -18.29 2.07 -1.75
N LEU A 18 -17.48 2.20 -2.79
CA LEU A 18 -16.21 2.91 -2.79
C LEU A 18 -16.41 4.41 -3.09
N TRP A 19 -17.06 5.11 -2.17
CA TRP A 19 -17.39 6.53 -2.33
C TRP A 19 -16.16 7.43 -2.54
N GLY A 20 -15.00 7.05 -2.06
CA GLY A 20 -13.75 7.78 -2.27
C GLY A 20 -13.30 7.76 -3.73
N LEU A 21 -13.59 6.68 -4.47
CA LEU A 21 -13.28 6.53 -5.89
C LEU A 21 -14.38 7.12 -6.78
N ARG A 22 -15.64 6.93 -6.37
CA ARG A 22 -16.83 7.40 -7.07
C ARG A 22 -17.94 7.78 -6.10
N ASN A 23 -18.23 9.06 -5.98
CA ASN A 23 -19.29 9.56 -5.09
C ASN A 23 -20.50 10.06 -5.89
N ILE A 24 -21.55 9.26 -5.92
CA ILE A 24 -22.85 9.62 -6.54
C ILE A 24 -23.90 10.02 -5.49
N GLY A 25 -23.48 10.30 -4.25
CA GLY A 25 -24.37 10.53 -3.12
C GLY A 25 -24.90 9.24 -2.49
N GLN A 26 -24.23 8.12 -2.67
CA GLN A 26 -24.59 6.84 -2.06
C GLN A 26 -24.44 6.89 -0.53
N LYS A 27 -25.21 6.03 0.12
CA LYS A 27 -25.16 5.87 1.57
C LYS A 27 -23.96 4.98 1.94
N GLU A 28 -23.05 5.47 2.76
CA GLU A 28 -21.96 4.67 3.30
C GLU A 28 -22.44 3.68 4.37
N SER A 29 -21.58 2.72 4.75
CA SER A 29 -21.91 1.68 5.75
C SER A 29 -22.33 2.26 7.11
N ALA A 30 -21.77 3.40 7.52
CA ALA A 30 -22.17 4.13 8.74
C ALA A 30 -23.50 4.90 8.58
N GLY A 31 -24.15 4.82 7.44
CA GLY A 31 -25.47 5.42 7.19
C GLY A 31 -25.46 6.88 6.77
N LYS A 32 -24.30 7.52 6.64
CA LYS A 32 -24.19 8.89 6.14
C LYS A 32 -24.27 8.90 4.62
N VAL A 33 -24.81 9.98 4.08
CA VAL A 33 -24.91 10.22 2.64
C VAL A 33 -23.84 11.23 2.25
N GLY A 34 -23.04 10.89 1.25
CA GLY A 34 -22.01 11.78 0.72
C GLY A 34 -22.59 12.87 -0.19
N VAL A 35 -21.76 13.82 -0.55
CA VAL A 35 -22.07 14.84 -1.56
C VAL A 35 -21.57 14.34 -2.89
N ALA A 36 -22.47 14.14 -3.85
CA ALA A 36 -22.10 13.64 -5.18
C ALA A 36 -20.99 14.48 -5.82
N GLY A 37 -20.01 13.83 -6.43
CA GLY A 37 -18.83 14.44 -7.04
C GLY A 37 -17.71 14.83 -6.06
N THR A 38 -17.89 14.56 -4.75
CA THR A 38 -16.82 14.74 -3.76
C THR A 38 -16.04 13.44 -3.62
N ASP A 39 -15.14 13.18 -4.56
CA ASP A 39 -14.29 12.01 -4.67
C ASP A 39 -12.95 12.37 -5.34
N ILE A 40 -12.09 11.37 -5.60
CA ILE A 40 -10.78 11.59 -6.22
C ILE A 40 -10.81 11.48 -7.76
N SER A 41 -11.99 11.50 -8.38
CA SER A 41 -12.18 11.46 -9.84
C SER A 41 -11.58 10.25 -10.54
N MET A 42 -11.69 9.06 -9.93
CA MET A 42 -11.07 7.85 -10.48
C MET A 42 -11.67 7.38 -11.79
N GLU A 43 -12.96 7.64 -12.05
CA GLU A 43 -13.55 7.32 -13.36
C GLU A 43 -12.78 7.96 -14.51
N GLN A 44 -12.46 9.25 -14.37
CA GLN A 44 -11.70 10.00 -15.37
C GLN A 44 -10.23 9.53 -15.43
N ALA A 45 -9.65 9.18 -14.29
CA ALA A 45 -8.27 8.68 -14.23
C ALA A 45 -8.15 7.32 -14.92
N TRP A 46 -9.11 6.41 -14.73
CA TRP A 46 -9.11 5.08 -15.35
C TRP A 46 -9.36 5.10 -16.86
N ASP A 47 -9.94 6.18 -17.41
CA ASP A 47 -10.00 6.38 -18.85
C ASP A 47 -8.61 6.57 -19.47
N ILE A 48 -7.64 7.02 -18.65
CA ILE A 48 -6.26 7.29 -19.07
C ILE A 48 -5.37 6.08 -18.73
N GLU A 49 -5.40 5.62 -17.46
CA GLU A 49 -4.52 4.57 -16.97
C GLU A 49 -5.17 3.80 -15.81
N THR A 50 -5.01 2.50 -15.77
CA THR A 50 -5.54 1.61 -14.73
C THR A 50 -4.43 0.97 -13.86
N GLY A 51 -3.20 1.42 -14.02
CA GLY A 51 -2.03 0.90 -13.32
C GLY A 51 -1.16 -0.01 -14.18
N SER A 52 -0.09 -0.52 -13.61
CA SER A 52 0.88 -1.36 -14.31
C SER A 52 1.51 -2.37 -13.35
N ASP A 53 1.66 -3.61 -13.79
CA ASP A 53 2.39 -4.69 -13.10
C ASP A 53 3.91 -4.44 -12.97
N LYS A 54 4.40 -3.38 -13.63
CA LYS A 54 5.78 -2.89 -13.49
C LYS A 54 5.93 -1.90 -12.34
N MET A 55 4.82 -1.42 -11.78
CA MET A 55 4.84 -0.49 -10.66
C MET A 55 4.87 -1.28 -9.35
N LEU A 56 5.95 -1.13 -8.60
CA LEU A 56 6.12 -1.75 -7.29
C LEU A 56 5.81 -0.76 -6.17
N VAL A 57 4.79 -1.07 -5.38
CA VAL A 57 4.36 -0.30 -4.22
C VAL A 57 4.62 -1.12 -2.95
N ALA A 58 5.42 -0.60 -2.03
CA ALA A 58 5.59 -1.18 -0.72
C ALA A 58 4.52 -0.66 0.25
N VAL A 59 3.80 -1.56 0.89
CA VAL A 59 2.87 -1.25 1.99
C VAL A 59 3.59 -1.53 3.30
N ILE A 60 4.10 -0.46 3.94
CA ILE A 60 4.84 -0.53 5.20
C ILE A 60 3.83 -0.39 6.35
N ASP A 61 3.39 -1.52 6.90
CA ASP A 61 2.22 -1.56 7.78
C ASP A 61 2.20 -2.83 8.66
N THR A 62 1.01 -3.39 8.96
CA THR A 62 0.80 -4.62 9.75
C THR A 62 1.04 -5.91 8.97
N GLY A 63 1.39 -5.82 7.69
CA GLY A 63 1.49 -6.94 6.74
C GLY A 63 0.38 -6.91 5.70
N VAL A 64 0.28 -7.96 4.89
CA VAL A 64 -0.77 -8.14 3.88
C VAL A 64 -1.24 -9.59 3.93
N ASP A 65 -2.55 -9.82 3.82
CA ASP A 65 -3.13 -11.18 3.68
C ASP A 65 -2.83 -11.73 2.28
N PHE A 66 -1.91 -12.66 2.19
CA PHE A 66 -1.45 -13.25 0.93
C PHE A 66 -2.49 -14.18 0.29
N SER A 67 -3.50 -14.59 1.06
CA SER A 67 -4.57 -15.45 0.58
C SER A 67 -5.81 -14.67 0.11
N HIS A 68 -5.84 -13.36 0.32
CA HIS A 68 -7.01 -12.54 0.00
C HIS A 68 -7.29 -12.54 -1.50
N PRO A 69 -8.51 -12.92 -1.95
CA PRO A 69 -8.82 -13.11 -3.37
C PRO A 69 -8.70 -11.84 -4.23
N ASP A 70 -8.85 -10.64 -3.65
CA ASP A 70 -8.68 -9.38 -4.34
C ASP A 70 -7.23 -8.87 -4.36
N LEU A 71 -6.30 -9.50 -3.61
CA LEU A 71 -4.92 -9.05 -3.48
C LEU A 71 -3.93 -9.99 -4.15
N VAL A 72 -4.19 -11.30 -4.13
CA VAL A 72 -3.26 -12.35 -4.54
C VAL A 72 -2.65 -12.12 -5.92
N ASP A 73 -3.43 -11.65 -6.90
CA ASP A 73 -2.97 -11.44 -8.28
C ASP A 73 -2.06 -10.20 -8.43
N ASN A 74 -2.14 -9.27 -7.47
CA ASN A 74 -1.34 -8.06 -7.44
C ASN A 74 -0.19 -8.11 -6.41
N LEU A 75 -0.01 -9.21 -5.70
CA LEU A 75 1.16 -9.38 -4.82
C LEU A 75 2.45 -9.33 -5.64
N TRP A 76 3.44 -8.64 -5.10
CA TRP A 76 4.81 -8.74 -5.57
C TRP A 76 5.38 -10.10 -5.18
N THR A 77 6.21 -10.64 -6.04
CA THR A 77 6.90 -11.91 -5.79
C THR A 77 8.39 -11.75 -6.04
N ASN A 78 9.18 -12.14 -5.06
CA ASN A 78 10.60 -12.35 -5.22
C ASN A 78 10.81 -13.72 -5.87
N GLU A 79 11.07 -13.74 -7.16
CA GLU A 79 11.18 -14.97 -7.95
C GLU A 79 12.38 -15.83 -7.53
N ALA A 80 13.43 -15.23 -6.98
CA ALA A 80 14.60 -15.97 -6.49
C ALA A 80 14.22 -16.81 -5.27
N GLU A 81 13.50 -16.20 -4.33
CA GLU A 81 13.03 -16.86 -3.11
C GLU A 81 11.91 -17.89 -3.39
N LEU A 82 10.96 -17.53 -4.28
CA LEU A 82 9.89 -18.46 -4.65
C LEU A 82 10.40 -19.77 -5.28
N ASN A 83 11.43 -19.66 -6.13
CA ASN A 83 12.03 -20.79 -6.84
C ASN A 83 13.28 -21.33 -6.13
N GLY A 84 13.64 -20.76 -4.99
CA GLY A 84 14.80 -21.07 -4.20
C GLY A 84 14.59 -22.25 -3.23
N LYS A 85 15.39 -22.28 -2.20
CA LYS A 85 15.36 -23.32 -1.16
C LYS A 85 14.76 -22.76 0.12
N PRO A 86 13.83 -23.46 0.76
CA PRO A 86 13.32 -23.05 2.06
C PRO A 86 14.43 -22.80 3.07
N ASP A 87 14.29 -21.76 3.89
CA ASP A 87 15.25 -21.31 4.92
C ASP A 87 16.62 -20.87 4.35
N VAL A 88 16.68 -20.46 3.09
CA VAL A 88 17.88 -19.91 2.44
C VAL A 88 17.56 -18.53 1.87
N ASP A 89 18.48 -17.60 1.96
CA ASP A 89 18.47 -16.31 1.27
C ASP A 89 19.09 -16.53 -0.13
N ASP A 90 18.23 -16.82 -1.13
CA ASP A 90 18.69 -17.25 -2.46
C ASP A 90 19.13 -16.07 -3.34
N ASP A 91 18.68 -14.83 -3.06
CA ASP A 91 19.11 -13.62 -3.77
C ASP A 91 20.20 -12.82 -3.05
N ASN A 92 20.62 -13.26 -1.87
CA ASN A 92 21.63 -12.62 -1.01
C ASN A 92 21.23 -11.17 -0.63
N ASN A 93 19.96 -10.93 -0.42
CA ASN A 93 19.46 -9.62 0.01
C ASN A 93 19.54 -9.42 1.54
N GLY A 94 19.84 -10.46 2.30
CA GLY A 94 19.95 -10.48 3.75
C GLY A 94 18.65 -10.90 4.46
N VAL A 95 17.62 -11.32 3.71
CA VAL A 95 16.34 -11.77 4.23
C VAL A 95 16.03 -13.15 3.66
N VAL A 96 15.70 -14.09 4.52
CA VAL A 96 15.35 -15.47 4.15
C VAL A 96 13.86 -15.55 3.80
N ASP A 97 13.54 -16.23 2.71
CA ASP A 97 12.17 -16.53 2.25
C ASP A 97 11.27 -15.30 2.11
N ASP A 98 11.77 -14.17 1.60
CA ASP A 98 11.00 -12.95 1.41
C ASP A 98 10.17 -12.95 0.11
N ILE A 99 9.42 -14.04 -0.10
CA ILE A 99 8.66 -14.30 -1.32
C ILE A 99 7.70 -13.15 -1.67
N HIS A 100 6.98 -12.59 -0.69
CA HIS A 100 6.05 -11.47 -0.90
C HIS A 100 6.43 -10.20 -0.16
N GLY A 101 7.59 -10.21 0.50
CA GLY A 101 8.09 -9.05 1.24
C GLY A 101 8.75 -9.41 2.57
N PHE A 102 8.84 -8.41 3.45
CA PHE A 102 9.70 -8.45 4.63
C PHE A 102 8.94 -8.20 5.94
N ASN A 103 9.22 -9.00 6.95
CA ASN A 103 8.77 -8.79 8.32
C ASN A 103 9.93 -8.29 9.18
N ALA A 104 9.99 -6.98 9.43
CA ALA A 104 11.03 -6.33 10.20
C ALA A 104 11.04 -6.73 11.69
N ILE A 105 9.94 -7.30 12.21
CA ILE A 105 9.82 -7.76 13.60
C ILE A 105 10.62 -9.03 13.79
N THR A 106 10.54 -9.95 12.81
CA THR A 106 11.22 -11.25 12.86
C THR A 106 12.56 -11.26 12.12
N GLY A 107 12.77 -10.30 11.21
CA GLY A 107 13.91 -10.27 10.30
C GLY A 107 13.85 -11.28 9.15
N LYS A 108 12.64 -11.84 8.86
CA LYS A 108 12.42 -12.85 7.82
C LYS A 108 11.33 -12.40 6.83
N GLY A 109 11.09 -13.20 5.79
CA GLY A 109 10.18 -12.89 4.70
C GLY A 109 8.68 -13.02 5.00
N ASN A 110 8.26 -13.66 6.09
CA ASN A 110 6.84 -13.83 6.39
C ASN A 110 6.20 -12.52 6.88
N ALA A 111 5.65 -11.72 5.95
CA ALA A 111 4.98 -10.45 6.20
C ALA A 111 3.44 -10.57 6.18
N GLU A 112 2.91 -11.75 6.56
CA GLU A 112 1.46 -12.00 6.67
C GLU A 112 0.80 -11.05 7.67
N ASP A 113 -0.39 -10.57 7.34
CA ASP A 113 -1.14 -9.63 8.18
C ASP A 113 -1.86 -10.37 9.32
N ASP A 114 -1.63 -9.95 10.55
CA ASP A 114 -2.26 -10.48 11.75
C ASP A 114 -3.18 -9.46 12.46
N GLN A 115 -3.48 -8.34 11.78
CA GLN A 115 -4.28 -7.24 12.33
C GLN A 115 -5.37 -6.73 11.36
N GLY A 116 -5.09 -6.68 10.06
CA GLY A 116 -6.00 -6.30 8.99
C GLY A 116 -5.81 -4.88 8.43
N HIS A 117 -5.09 -3.99 9.11
CA HIS A 117 -4.92 -2.61 8.64
C HIS A 117 -4.09 -2.53 7.35
N GLY A 118 -2.97 -3.26 7.28
CA GLY A 118 -2.12 -3.28 6.10
C GLY A 118 -2.81 -3.91 4.89
N SER A 119 -3.60 -4.98 5.08
CA SER A 119 -4.43 -5.57 4.02
C SER A 119 -5.48 -4.59 3.51
N HIS A 120 -6.09 -3.79 4.39
CA HIS A 120 -7.04 -2.74 3.99
C HIS A 120 -6.35 -1.65 3.17
N CYS A 121 -5.17 -1.19 3.59
CA CYS A 121 -4.36 -0.22 2.83
C CYS A 121 -3.97 -0.78 1.46
N ALA A 122 -3.51 -2.04 1.42
CA ALA A 122 -3.15 -2.74 0.19
C ALA A 122 -4.35 -2.82 -0.77
N GLY A 123 -5.55 -3.15 -0.27
CA GLY A 123 -6.78 -3.19 -1.06
C GLY A 123 -7.16 -1.83 -1.64
N THR A 124 -7.03 -0.76 -0.86
CA THR A 124 -7.29 0.61 -1.34
C THR A 124 -6.31 1.00 -2.46
N ILE A 125 -5.06 0.61 -2.36
CA ILE A 125 -4.02 0.89 -3.36
C ILE A 125 -4.23 0.08 -4.62
N GLY A 126 -4.48 -1.23 -4.47
CA GLY A 126 -4.36 -2.15 -5.58
C GLY A 126 -5.09 -3.49 -5.40
N ALA A 127 -6.32 -3.49 -4.84
CA ALA A 127 -7.20 -4.62 -5.07
C ALA A 127 -7.37 -4.80 -6.57
N LYS A 128 -7.38 -6.05 -7.04
CA LYS A 128 -7.49 -6.37 -8.47
C LYS A 128 -8.77 -5.79 -9.04
N GLY A 129 -8.67 -5.00 -10.09
CA GLY A 129 -9.84 -4.40 -10.69
C GLY A 129 -10.32 -5.11 -11.93
N ASN A 130 -11.62 -5.03 -12.18
CA ASN A 130 -12.29 -5.58 -13.36
C ASN A 130 -12.10 -7.11 -13.47
N ASP A 131 -12.25 -7.80 -12.34
CA ASP A 131 -12.17 -9.27 -12.25
C ASP A 131 -13.47 -9.90 -11.68
N GLY A 132 -14.51 -9.08 -11.48
CA GLY A 132 -15.83 -9.50 -11.02
C GLY A 132 -15.87 -9.91 -9.55
N LYS A 133 -14.88 -9.55 -8.74
CA LYS A 133 -14.80 -9.90 -7.31
C LYS A 133 -14.75 -8.63 -6.45
N GLY A 134 -15.09 -8.76 -5.19
CA GLY A 134 -14.94 -7.81 -4.09
C GLY A 134 -14.95 -6.33 -4.46
N ILE A 135 -13.83 -5.67 -4.25
CA ILE A 135 -13.60 -4.23 -4.49
C ILE A 135 -12.61 -4.03 -5.64
N VAL A 136 -12.40 -2.76 -6.00
CA VAL A 136 -11.30 -2.34 -6.88
C VAL A 136 -10.40 -1.36 -6.14
N GLY A 137 -9.10 -1.48 -6.30
CA GLY A 137 -8.13 -0.49 -5.84
C GLY A 137 -8.01 0.71 -6.79
N VAL A 138 -7.28 1.73 -6.38
CA VAL A 138 -6.91 2.87 -7.24
C VAL A 138 -6.23 2.37 -8.51
N ASN A 139 -5.35 1.37 -8.37
CA ASN A 139 -4.69 0.68 -9.49
C ASN A 139 -5.28 -0.73 -9.64
N TRP A 140 -5.81 -1.04 -10.83
CA TRP A 140 -6.31 -2.39 -11.13
C TRP A 140 -5.17 -3.42 -11.25
N ASN A 141 -4.02 -2.93 -11.74
CA ASN A 141 -2.80 -3.72 -11.90
C ASN A 141 -1.65 -2.97 -11.24
N VAL A 142 -0.99 -3.61 -10.31
CA VAL A 142 0.15 -3.08 -9.55
C VAL A 142 0.88 -4.27 -8.91
N LYS A 143 2.11 -4.10 -8.47
CA LYS A 143 2.76 -5.08 -7.59
C LYS A 143 2.85 -4.51 -6.18
N ILE A 144 2.24 -5.21 -5.22
CA ILE A 144 2.19 -4.86 -3.81
C ILE A 144 3.20 -5.70 -3.04
N MET A 145 4.20 -5.04 -2.50
CA MET A 145 5.19 -5.63 -1.59
C MET A 145 4.71 -5.43 -0.14
N ALA A 146 4.53 -6.51 0.58
CA ALA A 146 4.19 -6.47 1.99
C ALA A 146 5.43 -6.17 2.84
N VAL A 147 5.37 -5.13 3.67
CA VAL A 147 6.47 -4.80 4.58
C VAL A 147 5.91 -4.59 5.97
N LYS A 148 6.03 -5.64 6.80
CA LYS A 148 5.46 -5.67 8.13
C LYS A 148 6.42 -5.14 9.19
N PHE A 149 6.07 -4.01 9.83
CA PHE A 149 6.78 -3.53 11.01
C PHE A 149 5.86 -3.29 12.20
N LEU A 150 4.56 -3.21 11.96
CA LEU A 150 3.54 -3.14 12.98
C LEU A 150 3.09 -4.56 13.37
N SER A 151 2.99 -4.81 14.66
CA SER A 151 2.50 -6.07 15.23
C SER A 151 0.97 -6.16 15.17
N ALA A 152 0.41 -7.28 15.63
CA ALA A 152 -1.04 -7.49 15.78
C ALA A 152 -1.73 -6.41 16.66
N SER A 153 -0.99 -5.71 17.51
CA SER A 153 -1.51 -4.58 18.29
C SER A 153 -1.55 -3.25 17.51
N GLY A 154 -1.04 -3.22 16.25
CA GLY A 154 -0.91 -2.00 15.47
C GLY A 154 0.25 -1.11 15.92
N SER A 155 1.22 -1.65 16.68
CA SER A 155 2.37 -0.90 17.20
C SER A 155 3.67 -1.44 16.64
N GLY A 156 4.63 -0.55 16.39
CA GLY A 156 5.98 -0.90 15.92
C GLY A 156 7.05 0.00 16.51
N THR A 157 8.30 -0.36 16.29
CA THR A 157 9.46 0.43 16.75
C THR A 157 10.04 1.25 15.60
N LEU A 158 10.70 2.36 15.93
CA LEU A 158 11.46 3.14 14.96
C LEU A 158 12.51 2.28 14.23
N GLU A 159 13.19 1.40 14.95
CA GLU A 159 14.17 0.47 14.36
C GLU A 159 13.55 -0.38 13.25
N ASN A 160 12.37 -0.97 13.50
CA ASN A 160 11.67 -1.79 12.51
C ASN A 160 11.16 -0.95 11.34
N ALA A 161 10.71 0.29 11.58
CA ALA A 161 10.34 1.21 10.50
C ALA A 161 11.54 1.54 9.60
N LEU A 162 12.71 1.81 10.18
CA LEU A 162 13.95 2.06 9.42
C LEU A 162 14.34 0.86 8.57
N LYS A 163 14.34 -0.35 9.16
CA LYS A 163 14.61 -1.60 8.41
C LYS A 163 13.64 -1.78 7.25
N SER A 164 12.38 -1.44 7.45
CA SER A 164 11.33 -1.55 6.43
C SER A 164 11.55 -0.59 5.26
N ILE A 165 11.88 0.67 5.53
CA ILE A 165 12.17 1.67 4.50
C ILE A 165 13.44 1.27 3.72
N ASP A 166 14.50 0.85 4.42
CA ASP A 166 15.76 0.44 3.79
C ASP A 166 15.57 -0.83 2.93
N TYR A 167 14.78 -1.82 3.41
CA TYR A 167 14.43 -3.01 2.63
C TYR A 167 13.63 -2.64 1.37
N ALA A 168 12.53 -1.89 1.51
CA ALA A 168 11.71 -1.48 0.38
C ALA A 168 12.51 -0.69 -0.67
N THR A 169 13.44 0.17 -0.21
CA THR A 169 14.36 0.92 -1.07
C THR A 169 15.28 -0.03 -1.84
N LYS A 170 15.89 -0.99 -1.14
CA LYS A 170 16.82 -1.98 -1.71
C LYS A 170 16.13 -2.85 -2.77
N MET A 171 14.89 -3.28 -2.50
CA MET A 171 14.09 -4.10 -3.42
C MET A 171 13.45 -3.30 -4.56
N GLY A 172 13.71 -1.99 -4.63
CA GLY A 172 13.36 -1.14 -5.77
C GLY A 172 11.90 -0.65 -5.80
N ALA A 173 11.22 -0.60 -4.66
CA ALA A 173 9.91 0.02 -4.55
C ALA A 173 9.92 1.44 -5.12
N LYS A 174 8.89 1.78 -5.89
CA LYS A 174 8.74 3.12 -6.50
C LYS A 174 7.90 4.04 -5.63
N VAL A 175 6.97 3.46 -4.89
CA VAL A 175 6.12 4.15 -3.92
C VAL A 175 6.13 3.36 -2.63
N MET A 176 6.22 4.05 -1.51
CA MET A 176 6.11 3.49 -0.16
C MET A 176 4.91 4.11 0.53
N SER A 177 3.91 3.32 0.85
CA SER A 177 2.72 3.74 1.59
C SER A 177 2.96 3.56 3.09
N ASN A 178 2.84 4.65 3.85
CA ASN A 178 3.10 4.69 5.29
C ASN A 178 1.87 5.25 6.00
N SER A 179 0.92 4.36 6.35
CA SER A 179 -0.34 4.72 7.01
C SER A 179 -0.22 4.68 8.54
N TRP A 180 0.89 5.18 9.05
CA TRP A 180 1.26 5.21 10.48
C TRP A 180 1.91 6.55 10.83
N GLY A 181 2.04 6.81 12.11
CA GLY A 181 2.68 8.02 12.62
C GLY A 181 2.79 7.97 14.13
N GLY A 182 3.38 9.00 14.71
CA GLY A 182 3.57 9.16 16.14
C GLY A 182 5.04 9.19 16.54
N GLY A 183 5.28 9.56 17.77
CA GLY A 183 6.64 9.75 18.30
C GLY A 183 7.16 11.18 18.15
N ALA A 184 8.42 11.38 18.53
CA ALA A 184 9.12 12.65 18.37
C ALA A 184 9.91 12.65 17.06
N PHE A 185 10.34 13.82 16.61
CA PHE A 185 11.24 13.96 15.47
C PHE A 185 12.45 13.02 15.60
N SER A 186 12.77 12.33 14.51
CA SER A 186 13.92 11.43 14.41
C SER A 186 14.79 11.78 13.20
N GLN A 187 16.01 12.19 13.45
CA GLN A 187 16.98 12.46 12.39
C GLN A 187 17.28 11.19 11.58
N THR A 188 17.33 10.02 12.22
CA THR A 188 17.58 8.75 11.52
C THR A 188 16.45 8.38 10.57
N LEU A 189 15.19 8.66 10.93
CA LEU A 189 14.04 8.47 10.03
C LEU A 189 14.13 9.44 8.85
N MET A 190 14.40 10.70 9.10
CA MET A 190 14.60 11.70 8.04
C MET A 190 15.71 11.28 7.07
N ASP A 191 16.80 10.74 7.58
CA ASP A 191 17.92 10.29 6.73
C ASP A 191 17.55 9.04 5.92
N ALA A 192 16.74 8.11 6.47
CA ALA A 192 16.21 6.98 5.72
C ALA A 192 15.27 7.43 4.58
N ILE A 193 14.38 8.39 4.85
CA ILE A 193 13.50 9.00 3.85
C ILE A 193 14.32 9.69 2.74
N LYS A 194 15.37 10.42 3.08
CA LYS A 194 16.27 11.03 2.08
C LYS A 194 16.94 9.98 1.20
N ARG A 195 17.48 8.90 1.79
CA ARG A 195 18.07 7.79 1.01
C ARG A 195 17.06 7.16 0.05
N SER A 196 15.82 6.94 0.49
CA SER A 196 14.77 6.39 -0.38
C SER A 196 14.46 7.33 -1.55
N ASN A 197 14.41 8.65 -1.30
CA ASN A 197 14.22 9.65 -2.35
C ASN A 197 15.40 9.71 -3.34
N GLU A 198 16.63 9.60 -2.86
CA GLU A 198 17.84 9.50 -3.71
C GLU A 198 17.78 8.26 -4.61
N ALA A 199 17.19 7.16 -4.13
CA ALA A 199 16.90 5.95 -4.90
C ALA A 199 15.65 6.10 -5.81
N ARG A 200 15.05 7.30 -5.87
CA ARG A 200 13.86 7.63 -6.66
C ARG A 200 12.59 6.87 -6.22
N ALA A 201 12.47 6.55 -4.95
CA ALA A 201 11.24 6.09 -4.34
C ALA A 201 10.46 7.28 -3.75
N ILE A 202 9.15 7.28 -3.93
CA ILE A 202 8.25 8.28 -3.36
C ILE A 202 7.70 7.71 -2.06
N LEU A 203 7.96 8.36 -0.93
CA LEU A 203 7.39 8.01 0.35
C LEU A 203 6.15 8.85 0.61
N ILE A 204 5.02 8.18 0.83
CA ILE A 204 3.73 8.81 1.15
C ILE A 204 3.42 8.52 2.61
N ALA A 205 3.22 9.56 3.39
CA ALA A 205 2.85 9.47 4.81
C ALA A 205 1.40 9.90 5.03
N ALA A 206 0.76 9.30 6.04
CA ALA A 206 -0.55 9.73 6.48
C ALA A 206 -0.50 11.14 7.07
N ALA A 207 -1.50 11.99 6.76
CA ALA A 207 -1.60 13.34 7.30
C ALA A 207 -2.03 13.38 8.79
N GLY A 208 -2.40 12.24 9.35
CA GLY A 208 -2.91 12.16 10.73
C GLY A 208 -4.40 12.49 10.85
N LYS A 209 -4.94 12.28 12.06
CA LYS A 209 -6.38 12.50 12.39
C LYS A 209 -6.60 13.52 13.50
N ASP A 210 -5.55 14.09 14.05
CA ASP A 210 -5.60 14.93 15.28
C ASP A 210 -5.98 16.39 14.99
N ARG A 211 -6.32 16.73 13.75
CA ARG A 211 -6.62 18.12 13.30
C ARG A 211 -5.49 19.11 13.64
N LYS A 212 -4.24 18.62 13.60
CA LYS A 212 -3.05 19.44 13.78
C LYS A 212 -2.60 20.06 12.46
N ASP A 213 -1.96 21.20 12.55
CA ASP A 213 -1.28 21.84 11.42
C ASP A 213 0.09 21.19 11.24
N ASN A 214 0.22 20.33 10.23
CA ASN A 214 1.45 19.56 9.99
C ASN A 214 2.63 20.46 9.57
N GLU A 215 2.37 21.70 9.11
CA GLU A 215 3.43 22.65 8.81
C GLU A 215 4.05 23.26 10.09
N LYS A 216 3.28 23.26 11.20
CA LYS A 216 3.73 23.79 12.49
C LYS A 216 4.24 22.73 13.47
N ASN A 217 3.88 21.48 13.25
CA ASN A 217 4.26 20.35 14.11
C ASN A 217 5.26 19.46 13.38
N THR A 218 6.54 19.72 13.55
CA THR A 218 7.66 18.95 12.97
C THR A 218 7.81 17.52 13.52
N SER A 219 6.86 17.03 14.33
CA SER A 219 6.92 15.69 14.95
C SER A 219 6.26 14.58 14.13
N GLU A 220 5.64 14.89 12.98
CA GLU A 220 4.92 13.93 12.15
C GLU A 220 5.32 13.99 10.65
N ALA A 221 6.42 14.67 10.34
CA ALA A 221 6.99 14.69 8.99
C ALA A 221 8.19 13.77 8.88
#